data_c411c728e5fd17a1c4af2708f8451234
#
_entry.id   c411c728e5fd17a1c4af2708f8451234
#
_cell.length_a   1.000
_cell.length_b   1.000
_cell.length_c   1.000
_cell.angle_alpha   90.00
_cell.angle_beta   90.00
_cell.angle_gamma   90.00
#
_symmetry.space_group_name_H-M   'P 1'
#
loop_
_entity.id
_entity.type
_entity.pdbx_description
1 polymer ?
#
loop_
_entity_poly.entity_id
_entity_poly.type
_entity_poly.pdbx_seq_one_letter_code
_entity_poly.pdbx_strand_id
1 'polypeptide(L)'
;MANKKYVGSIEAGGTKFIVAVQDVESGDIIAQDRISTEDPKKTLEESAAFFKKNPVNALGIGTFGPININENSKTFGYILDTPKRGWSGTNVKGYFEKELGIPVVMTTDVNASCYGEYIARGKDDTKSYFYVTIGTGVGAGIVQAGEFVGLNNHPEMGHMLVKRYPGDDYEGNCPFHGANCVEGMAAGPTLEGRTGIPGEKLSRDNKVFTYVAYYVAQMLYNVYMASRPDVMIVGGSVLNEDDLVKVRKFFDEFNNNYVATPDLNDLIVTPAVANNGSATLGDFELAKDLL
;
A
#
# COMPACT_ATOMS: atom_id res chain seq x y z
N MET A 1 -6.83 -37.58 9.40
CA MET A 1 -7.33 -36.19 9.46
C MET A 1 -6.28 -35.35 8.76
N ALA A 2 -6.62 -34.61 7.68
CA ALA A 2 -5.66 -33.72 7.07
C ALA A 2 -5.23 -32.68 8.12
N ASN A 3 -3.92 -32.44 8.21
CA ASN A 3 -3.40 -31.44 9.14
C ASN A 3 -3.89 -30.07 8.61
N LYS A 4 -4.79 -29.41 9.34
CA LYS A 4 -5.25 -28.07 8.97
C LYS A 4 -4.06 -27.13 8.84
N LYS A 5 -4.01 -26.38 7.75
CA LYS A 5 -2.99 -25.37 7.49
C LYS A 5 -3.55 -23.98 7.75
N TYR A 6 -2.75 -23.17 8.40
CA TYR A 6 -3.07 -21.77 8.70
C TYR A 6 -1.95 -20.88 8.18
N VAL A 7 -2.30 -19.72 7.65
CA VAL A 7 -1.35 -18.69 7.26
C VAL A 7 -1.58 -17.43 8.08
N GLY A 8 -0.49 -16.72 8.37
CA GLY A 8 -0.50 -15.45 9.05
C GLY A 8 -0.32 -14.28 8.10
N SER A 9 -0.87 -13.13 8.46
CA SER A 9 -0.64 -11.84 7.82
C SER A 9 -0.23 -10.81 8.87
N ILE A 10 0.74 -9.96 8.51
CA ILE A 10 1.05 -8.72 9.22
C ILE A 10 1.02 -7.56 8.25
N GLU A 11 -0.02 -6.74 8.31
CA GLU A 11 -0.01 -5.42 7.70
C GLU A 11 0.66 -4.44 8.69
N ALA A 12 1.93 -4.18 8.46
CA ALA A 12 2.75 -3.34 9.30
C ALA A 12 2.69 -1.88 8.86
N GLY A 13 1.75 -1.12 9.40
CA GLY A 13 1.60 0.31 9.14
C GLY A 13 2.42 1.19 10.09
N GLY A 14 2.63 2.45 9.71
CA GLY A 14 3.39 3.41 10.53
C GLY A 14 2.75 3.77 11.88
N THR A 15 1.47 3.46 12.11
CA THR A 15 0.73 3.75 13.36
C THR A 15 0.21 2.49 14.05
N LYS A 16 -0.03 1.43 13.30
CA LYS A 16 -0.57 0.16 13.79
C LYS A 16 -0.09 -1.00 12.94
N PHE A 17 0.05 -2.17 13.55
CA PHE A 17 0.13 -3.46 12.88
C PHE A 17 -1.25 -4.13 12.97
N ILE A 18 -1.73 -4.65 11.85
CA ILE A 18 -2.86 -5.58 11.84
C ILE A 18 -2.28 -6.98 11.69
N VAL A 19 -2.55 -7.83 12.66
CA VAL A 19 -2.11 -9.23 12.65
C VAL A 19 -3.33 -10.13 12.49
N ALA A 20 -3.26 -11.10 11.59
CA ALA A 20 -4.41 -11.96 11.30
C ALA A 20 -3.98 -13.39 10.98
N VAL A 21 -4.88 -14.34 11.19
CA VAL A 21 -4.71 -15.76 10.86
C VAL A 21 -5.87 -16.23 10.00
N GLN A 22 -5.56 -16.89 8.88
CA GLN A 22 -6.52 -17.47 7.97
C GLN A 22 -6.42 -19.00 7.94
N ASP A 23 -7.56 -19.68 7.97
CA ASP A 23 -7.67 -21.10 7.63
C ASP A 23 -7.55 -21.24 6.10
N VAL A 24 -6.55 -21.99 5.64
CA VAL A 24 -6.24 -22.11 4.21
C VAL A 24 -7.35 -22.82 3.43
N GLU A 25 -8.07 -23.75 4.07
CA GLU A 25 -9.11 -24.55 3.43
C GLU A 25 -10.41 -23.76 3.26
N SER A 26 -10.86 -23.07 4.31
CA SER A 26 -12.12 -22.30 4.27
C SER A 26 -11.93 -20.88 3.73
N GLY A 27 -10.72 -20.32 3.83
CA GLY A 27 -10.46 -18.90 3.55
C GLY A 27 -10.91 -17.96 4.67
N ASP A 28 -11.45 -18.47 5.78
CA ASP A 28 -11.94 -17.65 6.88
C ASP A 28 -10.81 -17.08 7.72
N ILE A 29 -10.92 -15.81 8.11
CA ILE A 29 -10.07 -15.21 9.14
C ILE A 29 -10.55 -15.70 10.50
N ILE A 30 -9.74 -16.51 11.18
CA ILE A 30 -10.09 -17.15 12.44
C ILE A 30 -9.59 -16.41 13.69
N ALA A 31 -8.62 -15.52 13.50
CA ALA A 31 -8.11 -14.63 14.55
C ALA A 31 -7.57 -13.35 13.92
N GLN A 32 -7.78 -12.21 14.59
CA GLN A 32 -7.25 -10.92 14.16
C GLN A 32 -7.07 -10.03 15.39
N ASP A 33 -6.03 -9.19 15.38
CA ASP A 33 -5.80 -8.18 16.41
C ASP A 33 -5.13 -6.92 15.81
N ARG A 34 -5.13 -5.85 16.60
CA ARG A 34 -4.51 -4.57 16.25
C ARG A 34 -3.51 -4.18 17.32
N ILE A 35 -2.25 -4.06 16.93
CA ILE A 35 -1.11 -3.72 17.78
C ILE A 35 -0.65 -2.31 17.42
N SER A 36 -0.41 -1.44 18.40
CA SER A 36 0.13 -0.10 18.16
C SER A 36 1.57 -0.17 17.68
N THR A 37 1.94 0.62 16.66
CA THR A 37 3.33 0.74 16.22
C THR A 37 4.08 1.67 17.16
N GLU A 38 4.81 1.09 18.10
CA GLU A 38 5.67 1.78 19.07
C GLU A 38 7.15 1.58 18.70
N ASP A 39 8.02 1.33 19.68
CA ASP A 39 9.38 0.89 19.38
C ASP A 39 9.39 -0.52 18.76
N PRO A 40 10.40 -0.84 17.94
CA PRO A 40 10.41 -2.12 17.22
C PRO A 40 10.32 -3.34 18.13
N LYS A 41 11.07 -3.33 19.26
CA LYS A 41 11.12 -4.48 20.16
C LYS A 41 9.74 -4.81 20.70
N LYS A 42 9.03 -3.83 21.27
CA LYS A 42 7.70 -4.02 21.84
C LYS A 42 6.70 -4.48 20.78
N THR A 43 6.65 -3.78 19.64
CA THR A 43 5.69 -4.08 18.56
C THR A 43 5.90 -5.49 17.99
N LEU A 44 7.16 -5.90 17.78
CA LEU A 44 7.47 -7.22 17.26
C LEU A 44 7.20 -8.32 18.29
N GLU A 45 7.53 -8.09 19.57
CA GLU A 45 7.24 -9.04 20.67
C GLU A 45 5.73 -9.28 20.83
N GLU A 46 4.90 -8.22 20.81
CA GLU A 46 3.44 -8.32 20.88
C GLU A 46 2.88 -9.06 19.67
N SER A 47 3.37 -8.76 18.46
CA SER A 47 2.97 -9.45 17.23
C SER A 47 3.34 -10.95 17.26
N ALA A 48 4.54 -11.28 17.71
CA ALA A 48 4.97 -12.68 17.86
C ALA A 48 4.14 -13.42 18.92
N ALA A 49 3.77 -12.75 20.02
CA ALA A 49 2.92 -13.33 21.05
C ALA A 49 1.52 -13.70 20.51
N PHE A 50 0.96 -12.87 19.61
CA PHE A 50 -0.28 -13.19 18.93
C PHE A 50 -0.16 -14.50 18.12
N PHE A 51 0.89 -14.69 17.32
CA PHE A 51 1.08 -15.90 16.52
C PHE A 51 1.49 -17.13 17.38
N LYS A 52 2.19 -16.94 18.50
CA LYS A 52 2.44 -18.04 19.46
C LYS A 52 1.13 -18.55 20.07
N LYS A 53 0.13 -17.67 20.25
CA LYS A 53 -1.21 -18.05 20.72
C LYS A 53 -2.08 -18.63 19.59
N ASN A 54 -1.86 -18.19 18.36
CA ASN A 54 -2.60 -18.60 17.16
C ASN A 54 -1.58 -19.13 16.11
N PRO A 55 -1.06 -20.38 16.25
CA PRO A 55 0.02 -20.89 15.42
C PRO A 55 -0.34 -20.95 13.95
N VAL A 56 0.63 -20.59 13.09
CA VAL A 56 0.51 -20.59 11.62
C VAL A 56 1.66 -21.41 11.01
N ASN A 57 1.50 -21.83 9.76
CA ASN A 57 2.48 -22.61 9.02
C ASN A 57 3.42 -21.73 8.18
N ALA A 58 2.96 -20.55 7.79
CA ALA A 58 3.74 -19.54 7.08
C ALA A 58 3.19 -18.13 7.39
N LEU A 59 4.00 -17.10 7.18
CA LEU A 59 3.66 -15.71 7.49
C LEU A 59 3.99 -14.79 6.31
N GLY A 60 3.01 -14.00 5.86
CA GLY A 60 3.18 -12.88 4.95
C GLY A 60 3.23 -11.55 5.70
N ILE A 61 4.11 -10.66 5.28
CA ILE A 61 4.30 -9.34 5.89
C ILE A 61 4.32 -8.26 4.82
N GLY A 62 3.31 -7.40 4.81
CA GLY A 62 3.28 -6.13 4.09
C GLY A 62 3.65 -5.00 5.04
N THR A 63 4.80 -4.37 4.85
CA THR A 63 5.31 -3.36 5.82
C THR A 63 5.56 -2.01 5.18
N PHE A 64 5.45 -0.95 6.00
CA PHE A 64 5.94 0.36 5.60
C PHE A 64 7.43 0.29 5.26
N GLY A 65 7.86 1.18 4.38
CA GLY A 65 9.23 1.23 3.87
C GLY A 65 10.05 2.44 4.33
N PRO A 66 11.21 2.63 3.69
CA PRO A 66 11.78 1.70 2.70
C PRO A 66 12.30 0.40 3.31
N ILE A 67 12.24 -0.68 2.54
CA ILE A 67 12.68 -2.02 2.98
C ILE A 67 13.64 -2.67 1.98
N ASN A 68 14.44 -3.61 2.43
CA ASN A 68 15.26 -4.41 1.54
C ASN A 68 14.59 -5.75 1.23
N ILE A 69 14.09 -5.88 -0.01
CA ILE A 69 13.46 -7.11 -0.53
C ILE A 69 14.41 -7.92 -1.45
N ASN A 70 15.67 -7.53 -1.56
CA ASN A 70 16.66 -8.25 -2.36
C ASN A 70 17.16 -9.48 -1.57
N GLU A 71 16.74 -10.67 -1.99
CA GLU A 71 17.11 -11.94 -1.36
C GLU A 71 18.62 -12.21 -1.35
N ASN A 72 19.37 -11.63 -2.29
CA ASN A 72 20.84 -11.75 -2.35
C ASN A 72 21.56 -10.78 -1.41
N SER A 73 20.84 -9.91 -0.70
CA SER A 73 21.40 -8.93 0.22
C SER A 73 21.54 -9.49 1.63
N LYS A 74 22.61 -9.10 2.34
CA LYS A 74 22.81 -9.42 3.76
C LYS A 74 21.76 -8.77 4.68
N THR A 75 21.08 -7.74 4.19
CA THR A 75 20.02 -7.03 4.91
C THR A 75 18.64 -7.32 4.32
N PHE A 76 18.47 -8.46 3.63
CA PHE A 76 17.17 -8.93 3.19
C PHE A 76 16.17 -9.02 4.36
N GLY A 77 14.99 -8.41 4.21
CA GLY A 77 13.98 -8.38 5.28
C GLY A 77 14.16 -7.28 6.34
N TYR A 78 15.08 -6.34 6.10
CA TYR A 78 15.30 -5.19 6.99
C TYR A 78 14.48 -3.98 6.53
N ILE A 79 13.98 -3.22 7.51
CA ILE A 79 13.59 -1.81 7.27
C ILE A 79 14.88 -1.01 7.11
N LEU A 80 14.96 -0.26 6.02
CA LEU A 80 16.11 0.59 5.71
C LEU A 80 16.02 1.93 6.46
N ASP A 81 16.67 2.97 5.96
CA ASP A 81 16.61 4.27 6.59
C ASP A 81 15.22 4.89 6.44
N THR A 82 14.55 5.13 7.55
CA THR A 82 13.15 5.57 7.62
C THR A 82 12.99 6.68 8.66
N PRO A 83 12.09 7.66 8.43
CA PRO A 83 11.79 8.68 9.43
C PRO A 83 11.09 8.12 10.69
N LYS A 84 10.63 6.87 10.63
CA LYS A 84 10.00 6.20 11.79
C LYS A 84 11.05 5.90 12.86
N ARG A 85 10.95 6.63 13.98
CA ARG A 85 11.95 6.57 15.05
C ARG A 85 12.20 5.14 15.55
N GLY A 86 13.47 4.74 15.53
CA GLY A 86 13.95 3.46 16.05
C GLY A 86 13.80 2.28 15.10
N TRP A 87 13.13 2.43 13.95
CA TRP A 87 12.87 1.34 13.01
C TRP A 87 13.96 1.11 11.97
N SER A 88 14.80 2.12 11.68
CA SER A 88 15.93 1.97 10.74
C SER A 88 16.86 0.84 11.17
N GLY A 89 17.17 -0.07 10.25
CA GLY A 89 18.03 -1.24 10.48
C GLY A 89 17.36 -2.41 11.23
N THR A 90 16.05 -2.38 11.44
CA THR A 90 15.32 -3.47 12.08
C THR A 90 15.12 -4.65 11.12
N ASN A 91 15.61 -5.83 11.49
CA ASN A 91 15.39 -7.09 10.77
C ASN A 91 14.02 -7.69 11.10
N VAL A 92 12.97 -7.25 10.40
CA VAL A 92 11.59 -7.69 10.69
C VAL A 92 11.39 -9.15 10.28
N LYS A 93 11.78 -9.51 9.04
CA LYS A 93 11.65 -10.87 8.51
C LYS A 93 12.38 -11.89 9.37
N GLY A 94 13.67 -11.68 9.60
CA GLY A 94 14.49 -12.60 10.40
C GLY A 94 14.06 -12.69 11.86
N TYR A 95 13.46 -11.65 12.42
CA TYR A 95 12.87 -11.70 13.75
C TYR A 95 11.74 -12.75 13.81
N PHE A 96 10.76 -12.69 12.90
CA PHE A 96 9.63 -13.63 12.90
C PHE A 96 10.05 -15.04 12.52
N GLU A 97 10.97 -15.22 11.57
CA GLU A 97 11.54 -16.55 11.24
C GLU A 97 12.14 -17.22 12.47
N LYS A 98 12.92 -16.44 13.25
CA LYS A 98 13.56 -16.96 14.48
C LYS A 98 12.55 -17.22 15.58
N GLU A 99 11.62 -16.29 15.84
CA GLU A 99 10.69 -16.38 16.97
C GLU A 99 9.58 -17.41 16.78
N LEU A 100 9.17 -17.65 15.53
CA LEU A 100 8.05 -18.55 15.22
C LEU A 100 8.51 -19.88 14.59
N GLY A 101 9.74 -19.94 14.05
CA GLY A 101 10.27 -21.16 13.44
C GLY A 101 9.56 -21.57 12.14
N ILE A 102 9.00 -20.60 11.41
CA ILE A 102 8.22 -20.79 10.17
C ILE A 102 8.80 -19.97 9.03
N PRO A 103 8.51 -20.32 7.76
CA PRO A 103 8.88 -19.48 6.62
C PRO A 103 8.10 -18.16 6.63
N VAL A 104 8.79 -17.09 6.22
CA VAL A 104 8.25 -15.72 6.17
C VAL A 104 8.55 -15.09 4.82
N VAL A 105 7.55 -14.55 4.15
CA VAL A 105 7.70 -13.66 3.00
C VAL A 105 7.43 -12.23 3.44
N MET A 106 8.17 -11.27 2.86
CA MET A 106 8.02 -9.85 3.21
C MET A 106 8.08 -8.97 1.97
N THR A 107 7.13 -8.04 1.86
CA THR A 107 7.08 -7.00 0.83
C THR A 107 6.61 -5.67 1.44
N THR A 108 6.43 -4.62 0.63
CA THR A 108 5.80 -3.38 1.12
C THR A 108 4.29 -3.56 1.30
N ASP A 109 3.71 -2.78 2.20
CA ASP A 109 2.26 -2.72 2.43
C ASP A 109 1.47 -2.43 1.15
N VAL A 110 2.01 -1.58 0.27
CA VAL A 110 1.37 -1.24 -1.01
C VAL A 110 1.54 -2.34 -2.07
N ASN A 111 2.66 -3.07 -2.09
CA ASN A 111 2.81 -4.26 -2.92
C ASN A 111 1.84 -5.35 -2.47
N ALA A 112 1.76 -5.62 -1.16
CA ALA A 112 0.78 -6.55 -0.60
C ALA A 112 -0.65 -6.14 -0.95
N SER A 113 -0.98 -4.84 -0.85
CA SER A 113 -2.30 -4.31 -1.25
C SER A 113 -2.57 -4.54 -2.74
N CYS A 114 -1.60 -4.26 -3.61
CA CYS A 114 -1.74 -4.49 -5.05
C CYS A 114 -1.95 -5.98 -5.36
N TYR A 115 -1.22 -6.86 -4.69
CA TYR A 115 -1.36 -8.30 -4.84
C TYR A 115 -2.73 -8.80 -4.35
N GLY A 116 -3.21 -8.30 -3.21
CA GLY A 116 -4.55 -8.60 -2.71
C GLY A 116 -5.66 -8.16 -3.68
N GLU A 117 -5.52 -7.01 -4.31
CA GLU A 117 -6.46 -6.55 -5.35
C GLU A 117 -6.39 -7.42 -6.63
N TYR A 118 -5.21 -7.84 -7.05
CA TYR A 118 -5.04 -8.79 -8.14
C TYR A 118 -5.75 -10.13 -7.83
N ILE A 119 -5.60 -10.65 -6.62
CA ILE A 119 -6.28 -11.87 -6.17
C ILE A 119 -7.81 -11.67 -6.14
N ALA A 120 -8.30 -10.59 -5.51
CA ALA A 120 -9.72 -10.29 -5.39
C ALA A 120 -10.41 -10.11 -6.74
N ARG A 121 -9.66 -9.71 -7.77
CA ARG A 121 -10.13 -9.54 -9.15
C ARG A 121 -9.95 -10.77 -10.03
N GLY A 122 -9.68 -11.93 -9.44
CA GLY A 122 -9.68 -13.24 -10.11
C GLY A 122 -8.30 -13.76 -10.53
N LYS A 123 -7.21 -13.16 -10.07
CA LYS A 123 -5.83 -13.61 -10.33
C LYS A 123 -5.55 -13.79 -11.83
N ASP A 124 -5.87 -12.75 -12.62
CA ASP A 124 -5.74 -12.75 -14.08
C ASP A 124 -4.32 -12.32 -14.48
N ASP A 125 -3.45 -13.29 -14.76
CA ASP A 125 -2.05 -13.09 -15.16
C ASP A 125 -1.89 -12.42 -16.54
N THR A 126 -2.99 -12.23 -17.28
CA THR A 126 -2.98 -11.50 -18.57
C THR A 126 -3.11 -10.01 -18.38
N LYS A 127 -3.37 -9.55 -17.15
CA LYS A 127 -3.56 -8.15 -16.78
C LYS A 127 -2.45 -7.64 -15.87
N SER A 128 -2.30 -6.32 -15.90
CA SER A 128 -1.46 -5.57 -14.96
C SER A 128 -2.30 -4.66 -14.07
N TYR A 129 -1.93 -4.62 -12.80
CA TYR A 129 -2.62 -3.91 -11.74
C TYR A 129 -1.69 -2.88 -11.11
N PHE A 130 -2.18 -1.68 -10.95
CA PHE A 130 -1.53 -0.63 -10.19
C PHE A 130 -2.39 -0.30 -8.96
N TYR A 131 -1.78 -0.25 -7.80
CA TYR A 131 -2.44 0.19 -6.57
C TYR A 131 -1.71 1.39 -5.98
N VAL A 132 -2.46 2.41 -5.60
CA VAL A 132 -1.95 3.55 -4.84
C VAL A 132 -2.78 3.76 -3.57
N THR A 133 -2.12 3.93 -2.43
CA THR A 133 -2.76 4.37 -1.20
C THR A 133 -2.49 5.86 -0.97
N ILE A 134 -3.55 6.62 -0.68
CA ILE A 134 -3.47 8.02 -0.27
C ILE A 134 -3.95 8.10 1.19
N GLY A 135 -2.99 8.15 2.10
CA GLY A 135 -3.23 8.14 3.54
C GLY A 135 -2.32 9.14 4.25
N THR A 136 -1.67 8.75 5.34
CA THR A 136 -0.64 9.55 6.01
C THR A 136 0.51 9.92 5.07
N GLY A 137 0.87 8.99 4.18
CA GLY A 137 1.77 9.22 3.05
C GLY A 137 1.08 8.81 1.75
N VAL A 138 1.87 8.71 0.67
CA VAL A 138 1.46 8.16 -0.62
C VAL A 138 2.43 7.06 -1.01
N GLY A 139 1.92 5.84 -1.13
CA GLY A 139 2.68 4.69 -1.60
C GLY A 139 1.98 3.98 -2.76
N ALA A 140 2.72 3.25 -3.58
CA ALA A 140 2.12 2.50 -4.69
C ALA A 140 2.90 1.22 -5.02
N GLY A 141 2.18 0.24 -5.57
CA GLY A 141 2.72 -1.01 -6.07
C GLY A 141 2.14 -1.36 -7.43
N ILE A 142 2.85 -2.22 -8.17
CA ILE A 142 2.40 -2.76 -9.46
C ILE A 142 2.58 -4.28 -9.43
N VAL A 143 1.54 -4.99 -9.87
CA VAL A 143 1.56 -6.41 -10.19
C VAL A 143 1.33 -6.57 -11.67
N GLN A 144 2.24 -7.25 -12.36
CA GLN A 144 2.16 -7.52 -13.79
C GLN A 144 2.47 -9.00 -14.04
N ALA A 145 1.57 -9.70 -14.72
CA ALA A 145 1.67 -11.14 -14.94
C ALA A 145 1.89 -11.93 -13.62
N GLY A 146 1.18 -11.53 -12.55
CA GLY A 146 1.31 -12.14 -11.23
C GLY A 146 2.54 -11.75 -10.41
N GLU A 147 3.49 -11.00 -10.99
CA GLU A 147 4.77 -10.64 -10.37
C GLU A 147 4.83 -9.15 -9.99
N PHE A 148 5.56 -8.84 -8.93
CA PHE A 148 5.84 -7.45 -8.54
C PHE A 148 6.79 -6.76 -9.51
N VAL A 149 6.47 -5.54 -9.91
CA VAL A 149 7.40 -4.69 -10.64
C VAL A 149 8.48 -4.16 -9.69
N GLY A 150 9.75 -4.26 -10.11
CA GLY A 150 10.91 -3.83 -9.34
C GLY A 150 11.85 -4.96 -8.93
N LEU A 151 11.41 -6.22 -8.97
CA LEU A 151 12.18 -7.43 -8.64
C LEU A 151 12.87 -7.33 -7.26
N ASN A 152 14.14 -6.93 -7.23
CA ASN A 152 14.95 -6.78 -6.01
C ASN A 152 14.75 -5.45 -5.28
N ASN A 153 13.86 -4.59 -5.79
CA ASN A 153 13.53 -3.28 -5.24
C ASN A 153 12.02 -3.05 -5.30
N HIS A 154 11.55 -2.03 -4.62
CA HIS A 154 10.16 -1.61 -4.71
C HIS A 154 10.05 -0.16 -5.21
N PRO A 155 8.98 0.17 -5.96
CA PRO A 155 8.75 1.54 -6.40
C PRO A 155 8.46 2.49 -5.23
N GLU A 156 8.94 3.72 -5.34
CA GLU A 156 8.66 4.85 -4.44
C GLU A 156 7.88 5.95 -5.19
N MET A 157 6.75 5.54 -5.80
CA MET A 157 6.01 6.39 -6.73
C MET A 157 5.30 7.57 -6.06
N GLY A 158 5.08 7.53 -4.73
CA GLY A 158 4.60 8.69 -3.98
C GLY A 158 5.51 9.91 -4.10
N HIS A 159 6.79 9.68 -4.44
CA HIS A 159 7.76 10.75 -4.64
C HIS A 159 7.97 11.17 -6.11
N MET A 160 7.12 10.69 -7.03
CA MET A 160 7.10 11.20 -8.40
C MET A 160 6.85 12.69 -8.43
N LEU A 161 7.61 13.39 -9.28
CA LEU A 161 7.49 14.84 -9.42
C LEU A 161 6.13 15.23 -10.02
N VAL A 162 5.60 16.35 -9.59
CA VAL A 162 4.32 16.89 -10.06
C VAL A 162 4.43 18.33 -10.51
N LYS A 163 3.59 18.69 -11.46
CA LYS A 163 3.33 20.07 -11.82
C LYS A 163 2.27 20.65 -10.87
N ARG A 164 2.54 21.82 -10.30
CA ARG A 164 1.63 22.49 -9.37
C ARG A 164 0.29 22.83 -10.04
N TYR A 165 -0.81 22.61 -9.33
CA TYR A 165 -2.14 23.10 -9.74
C TYR A 165 -2.15 24.64 -9.79
N PRO A 166 -2.74 25.27 -10.82
CA PRO A 166 -2.83 26.72 -10.89
C PRO A 166 -3.54 27.32 -9.68
N GLY A 167 -2.83 28.15 -8.91
CA GLY A 167 -3.38 28.79 -7.71
C GLY A 167 -3.35 27.96 -6.43
N ASP A 168 -2.66 26.79 -6.43
CA ASP A 168 -2.29 26.08 -5.20
C ASP A 168 -0.90 26.56 -4.75
N ASP A 169 -0.84 27.36 -3.71
CA ASP A 169 0.38 27.95 -3.15
C ASP A 169 0.94 27.19 -1.95
N TYR A 170 0.38 26.03 -1.64
CA TYR A 170 0.82 25.19 -0.53
C TYR A 170 2.28 24.75 -0.69
N GLU A 171 3.09 24.89 0.38
CA GLU A 171 4.54 24.63 0.37
C GLU A 171 4.89 23.11 0.37
N GLY A 172 3.88 22.23 0.50
CA GLY A 172 4.06 20.80 0.52
C GLY A 172 4.40 20.23 1.91
N ASN A 173 4.12 18.94 2.09
CA ASN A 173 4.34 18.22 3.35
C ASN A 173 5.51 17.21 3.28
N CYS A 174 6.13 17.00 2.12
CA CYS A 174 7.22 16.06 1.99
C CYS A 174 8.55 16.66 2.50
N PRO A 175 9.23 16.03 3.46
CA PRO A 175 10.49 16.56 4.00
C PRO A 175 11.64 16.56 2.98
N PHE A 176 11.54 15.78 1.90
CA PHE A 176 12.57 15.67 0.86
C PHE A 176 12.29 16.56 -0.35
N HIS A 177 11.03 16.68 -0.79
CA HIS A 177 10.67 17.31 -2.05
C HIS A 177 9.72 18.51 -1.88
N GLY A 178 9.26 18.81 -0.66
CA GLY A 178 8.31 19.90 -0.42
C GLY A 178 7.06 19.77 -1.28
N ALA A 179 6.78 20.79 -2.08
CA ALA A 179 5.65 20.85 -3.00
C ALA A 179 5.88 20.18 -4.38
N ASN A 180 6.98 19.44 -4.56
CA ASN A 180 7.35 18.96 -5.89
C ASN A 180 7.05 17.47 -6.13
N CYS A 181 6.44 16.76 -5.17
CA CYS A 181 6.07 15.36 -5.37
C CYS A 181 4.61 15.09 -4.98
N VAL A 182 4.11 13.92 -5.42
CA VAL A 182 2.71 13.50 -5.14
C VAL A 182 2.43 13.49 -3.64
N GLU A 183 3.27 12.85 -2.84
CA GLU A 183 3.09 12.77 -1.38
C GLU A 183 3.05 14.16 -0.75
N GLY A 184 3.98 15.03 -1.12
CA GLY A 184 4.04 16.39 -0.61
C GLY A 184 2.78 17.22 -0.87
N MET A 185 2.01 16.85 -1.90
CA MET A 185 0.85 17.63 -2.35
C MET A 185 -0.49 16.90 -2.14
N ALA A 186 -0.52 15.58 -1.97
CA ALA A 186 -1.75 14.79 -1.95
C ALA A 186 -1.96 13.96 -0.68
N ALA A 187 -0.94 13.74 0.17
CA ALA A 187 -1.08 12.99 1.41
C ALA A 187 -2.06 13.64 2.40
N GLY A 188 -2.64 12.87 3.31
CA GLY A 188 -3.64 13.32 4.28
C GLY A 188 -3.27 14.58 5.06
N PRO A 189 -2.03 14.73 5.59
CA PRO A 189 -1.60 15.95 6.27
C PRO A 189 -1.70 17.22 5.40
N THR A 190 -1.70 17.08 4.07
CA THR A 190 -1.82 18.23 3.16
C THR A 190 -3.21 18.88 3.19
N LEU A 191 -4.23 18.15 3.65
CA LEU A 191 -5.59 18.68 3.83
C LEU A 191 -5.61 19.72 4.94
N GLU A 192 -5.10 19.35 6.12
CA GLU A 192 -4.99 20.24 7.25
C GLU A 192 -3.98 21.37 7.00
N GLY A 193 -2.86 21.04 6.35
CA GLY A 193 -1.83 22.05 5.99
C GLY A 193 -2.35 23.17 5.09
N ARG A 194 -3.33 22.89 4.21
CA ARG A 194 -3.97 23.93 3.37
C ARG A 194 -5.13 24.64 4.03
N THR A 195 -5.86 23.97 4.90
CA THR A 195 -7.16 24.45 5.39
C THR A 195 -7.14 24.85 6.86
N GLY A 196 -6.15 24.38 7.63
CA GLY A 196 -6.14 24.48 9.10
C GLY A 196 -7.17 23.60 9.79
N ILE A 197 -7.84 22.69 9.04
CA ILE A 197 -8.90 21.81 9.55
C ILE A 197 -8.47 20.35 9.30
N PRO A 198 -8.49 19.46 10.32
CA PRO A 198 -8.24 18.05 10.15
C PRO A 198 -9.09 17.42 9.03
N GLY A 199 -8.48 16.57 8.21
CA GLY A 199 -9.10 16.03 7.00
C GLY A 199 -10.43 15.32 7.23
N GLU A 200 -10.56 14.60 8.36
CA GLU A 200 -11.80 13.92 8.76
C GLU A 200 -12.96 14.86 9.14
N LYS A 201 -12.68 16.15 9.34
CA LYS A 201 -13.68 17.19 9.63
C LYS A 201 -14.03 18.04 8.43
N LEU A 202 -13.35 17.83 7.29
CA LEU A 202 -13.60 18.60 6.08
C LEU A 202 -14.85 18.10 5.36
N SER A 203 -15.67 19.02 4.90
CA SER A 203 -16.75 18.71 3.95
C SER A 203 -16.15 18.28 2.60
N ARG A 204 -16.74 17.27 1.95
CA ARG A 204 -16.24 16.69 0.69
C ARG A 204 -16.33 17.64 -0.51
N ASP A 205 -17.09 18.73 -0.42
CA ASP A 205 -17.16 19.82 -1.40
C ASP A 205 -16.00 20.83 -1.27
N ASN A 206 -15.17 20.71 -0.22
CA ASN A 206 -14.03 21.58 -0.04
C ASN A 206 -13.06 21.47 -1.24
N LYS A 207 -12.62 22.63 -1.73
CA LYS A 207 -11.71 22.76 -2.88
C LYS A 207 -10.41 21.94 -2.73
N VAL A 208 -9.98 21.67 -1.51
CA VAL A 208 -8.75 20.91 -1.24
C VAL A 208 -8.79 19.52 -1.90
N PHE A 209 -9.97 18.87 -1.96
CA PHE A 209 -10.10 17.57 -2.64
C PHE A 209 -9.94 17.67 -4.17
N THR A 210 -10.17 18.86 -4.75
CA THR A 210 -9.85 19.11 -6.17
C THR A 210 -8.34 19.17 -6.37
N TYR A 211 -7.60 19.80 -5.46
CA TYR A 211 -6.14 19.81 -5.52
C TYR A 211 -5.56 18.40 -5.40
N VAL A 212 -5.99 17.63 -4.40
CA VAL A 212 -5.55 16.24 -4.23
C VAL A 212 -5.85 15.40 -5.47
N ALA A 213 -7.08 15.48 -6.00
CA ALA A 213 -7.46 14.77 -7.22
C ALA A 213 -6.57 15.10 -8.42
N TYR A 214 -6.16 16.34 -8.57
CA TYR A 214 -5.25 16.77 -9.64
C TYR A 214 -3.87 16.13 -9.54
N TYR A 215 -3.28 16.10 -8.33
CA TYR A 215 -1.96 15.49 -8.14
C TYR A 215 -2.00 13.96 -8.28
N VAL A 216 -3.04 13.33 -7.77
CA VAL A 216 -3.27 11.89 -7.95
C VAL A 216 -3.45 11.57 -9.43
N ALA A 217 -4.24 12.36 -10.18
CA ALA A 217 -4.42 12.16 -11.61
C ALA A 217 -3.10 12.30 -12.40
N GLN A 218 -2.20 13.21 -12.03
CA GLN A 218 -0.86 13.29 -12.63
C GLN A 218 -0.05 12.01 -12.41
N MET A 219 -0.07 11.48 -11.18
CA MET A 219 0.59 10.21 -10.87
C MET A 219 0.02 9.08 -11.73
N LEU A 220 -1.29 8.93 -11.76
CA LEU A 220 -1.96 7.90 -12.56
C LEU A 220 -1.63 8.04 -14.05
N TYR A 221 -1.66 9.25 -14.58
CA TYR A 221 -1.27 9.51 -15.98
C TYR A 221 0.17 9.10 -16.26
N ASN A 222 1.12 9.50 -15.41
CA ASN A 222 2.53 9.16 -15.56
C ASN A 222 2.76 7.64 -15.50
N VAL A 223 2.11 6.96 -14.56
CA VAL A 223 2.17 5.49 -14.46
C VAL A 223 1.52 4.84 -15.68
N TYR A 224 0.40 5.34 -16.15
CA TYR A 224 -0.27 4.82 -17.34
C TYR A 224 0.60 4.99 -18.59
N MET A 225 1.32 6.09 -18.75
CA MET A 225 2.26 6.28 -19.86
C MET A 225 3.48 5.36 -19.75
N ALA A 226 3.92 5.01 -18.55
CA ALA A 226 5.13 4.21 -18.32
C ALA A 226 4.88 2.69 -18.37
N SER A 227 3.78 2.20 -17.81
CA SER A 227 3.54 0.76 -17.58
C SER A 227 2.20 0.24 -18.10
N ARG A 228 1.28 1.11 -18.55
CA ARG A 228 0.00 0.73 -19.16
C ARG A 228 -0.81 -0.28 -18.34
N PRO A 229 -1.07 -0.05 -17.05
CA PRO A 229 -1.86 -0.98 -16.27
C PRO A 229 -3.29 -1.10 -16.80
N ASP A 230 -3.87 -2.29 -16.72
CA ASP A 230 -5.25 -2.56 -17.11
C ASP A 230 -6.24 -2.07 -16.04
N VAL A 231 -5.82 -2.02 -14.78
CA VAL A 231 -6.62 -1.52 -13.65
C VAL A 231 -5.74 -0.68 -12.73
N MET A 232 -6.22 0.52 -12.42
CA MET A 232 -5.58 1.46 -11.49
C MET A 232 -6.45 1.66 -10.26
N ILE A 233 -6.04 1.13 -9.13
CA ILE A 233 -6.79 1.11 -7.89
C ILE A 233 -6.34 2.26 -6.99
N VAL A 234 -7.25 3.13 -6.58
CA VAL A 234 -7.00 4.26 -5.68
C VAL A 234 -7.61 3.96 -4.32
N GLY A 235 -6.76 3.61 -3.37
CA GLY A 235 -7.10 3.30 -1.99
C GLY A 235 -6.64 4.36 -1.00
N GLY A 236 -6.71 4.02 0.28
CA GLY A 236 -6.39 4.91 1.39
C GLY A 236 -7.61 5.68 1.91
N SER A 237 -7.37 6.63 2.81
CA SER A 237 -8.45 7.33 3.54
C SER A 237 -8.77 8.73 3.02
N VAL A 238 -8.00 9.25 2.06
CA VAL A 238 -8.11 10.65 1.62
C VAL A 238 -9.15 10.84 0.53
N LEU A 239 -9.18 9.97 -0.47
CA LEU A 239 -10.15 10.00 -1.57
C LEU A 239 -11.18 8.88 -1.42
N ASN A 240 -12.39 9.13 -1.89
CA ASN A 240 -13.46 8.14 -2.01
C ASN A 240 -13.94 8.04 -3.47
N GLU A 241 -14.95 7.20 -3.76
CA GLU A 241 -15.45 7.01 -5.13
C GLU A 241 -15.96 8.31 -5.77
N ASP A 242 -16.63 9.19 -4.99
CA ASP A 242 -17.14 10.45 -5.53
C ASP A 242 -15.99 11.39 -5.96
N ASP A 243 -14.83 11.32 -5.31
CA ASP A 243 -13.66 12.11 -5.70
C ASP A 243 -12.98 11.56 -6.95
N LEU A 244 -13.12 10.26 -7.24
CA LEU A 244 -12.55 9.66 -8.45
C LEU A 244 -13.15 10.26 -9.73
N VAL A 245 -14.35 10.84 -9.68
CA VAL A 245 -14.90 11.61 -10.80
C VAL A 245 -13.97 12.75 -11.19
N LYS A 246 -13.39 13.45 -10.20
CA LYS A 246 -12.42 14.53 -10.45
C LYS A 246 -11.08 13.99 -10.94
N VAL A 247 -10.63 12.87 -10.38
CA VAL A 247 -9.38 12.20 -10.79
C VAL A 247 -9.47 11.77 -12.25
N ARG A 248 -10.54 11.07 -12.65
CA ARG A 248 -10.80 10.63 -14.04
C ARG A 248 -10.84 11.80 -14.99
N LYS A 249 -11.50 12.91 -14.60
CA LYS A 249 -11.57 14.12 -15.41
C LYS A 249 -10.17 14.70 -15.67
N PHE A 250 -9.34 14.88 -14.64
CA PHE A 250 -7.99 15.40 -14.82
C PHE A 250 -7.09 14.44 -15.58
N PHE A 251 -7.24 13.13 -15.37
CA PHE A 251 -6.53 12.12 -16.16
C PHE A 251 -6.83 12.26 -17.65
N ASP A 252 -8.09 12.42 -18.02
CA ASP A 252 -8.52 12.62 -19.42
C ASP A 252 -7.97 13.93 -19.99
N GLU A 253 -8.01 15.01 -19.22
CA GLU A 253 -7.41 16.30 -19.61
C GLU A 253 -5.89 16.16 -19.87
N PHE A 254 -5.16 15.38 -19.05
CA PHE A 254 -3.73 15.13 -19.26
C PHE A 254 -3.47 14.23 -20.46
N ASN A 255 -4.31 13.21 -20.67
CA ASN A 255 -4.23 12.35 -21.83
C ASN A 255 -4.48 13.10 -23.13
N ASN A 256 -5.38 14.08 -23.13
CA ASN A 256 -5.69 14.94 -24.28
C ASN A 256 -5.79 14.16 -25.60
N ASN A 257 -6.45 13.00 -25.58
CA ASN A 257 -6.59 12.07 -26.71
C ASN A 257 -5.25 11.54 -27.29
N TYR A 258 -4.16 11.60 -26.53
CA TYR A 258 -2.86 11.11 -27.02
C TYR A 258 -2.85 9.59 -27.20
N VAL A 259 -3.37 8.85 -26.22
CA VAL A 259 -3.52 7.39 -26.33
C VAL A 259 -4.97 6.99 -26.10
N ALA A 260 -5.42 5.95 -26.78
CA ALA A 260 -6.71 5.35 -26.48
C ALA A 260 -6.69 4.71 -25.08
N THR A 261 -7.73 4.99 -24.31
CA THR A 261 -7.98 4.40 -23.00
C THR A 261 -9.24 3.54 -23.01
N PRO A 262 -9.36 2.53 -22.15
CA PRO A 262 -10.67 1.94 -21.86
C PRO A 262 -11.58 3.00 -21.19
N ASP A 263 -12.81 2.62 -20.83
CA ASP A 263 -13.65 3.47 -19.99
C ASP A 263 -12.91 3.79 -18.70
N LEU A 264 -12.80 5.06 -18.34
CA LEU A 264 -12.07 5.50 -17.16
C LEU A 264 -12.73 5.03 -15.85
N ASN A 265 -14.02 4.68 -15.88
CA ASN A 265 -14.69 4.06 -14.73
C ASN A 265 -14.25 2.61 -14.50
N ASP A 266 -13.79 1.93 -15.55
CA ASP A 266 -13.22 0.58 -15.45
C ASP A 266 -11.71 0.61 -15.19
N LEU A 267 -11.02 1.63 -15.71
CA LEU A 267 -9.57 1.80 -15.55
C LEU A 267 -9.18 2.30 -14.15
N ILE A 268 -9.87 3.33 -13.64
CA ILE A 268 -9.55 4.01 -12.36
C ILE A 268 -10.67 3.72 -11.37
N VAL A 269 -10.39 2.86 -10.40
CA VAL A 269 -11.39 2.28 -9.50
C VAL A 269 -10.97 2.37 -8.03
N THR A 270 -11.93 2.18 -7.13
CA THR A 270 -11.65 1.95 -5.71
C THR A 270 -11.29 0.49 -5.43
N PRO A 271 -10.70 0.15 -4.25
CA PRO A 271 -10.42 -1.22 -3.87
C PRO A 271 -11.65 -2.13 -3.91
N ALA A 272 -11.47 -3.34 -4.44
CA ALA A 272 -12.49 -4.40 -4.39
C ALA A 272 -12.58 -5.03 -3.00
N VAL A 273 -11.47 -5.05 -2.26
CA VAL A 273 -11.41 -5.59 -0.90
C VAL A 273 -11.90 -4.55 0.10
N ALA A 274 -12.96 -4.89 0.81
CA ALA A 274 -13.57 -3.99 1.79
C ALA A 274 -12.66 -3.75 3.02
N ASN A 275 -12.98 -2.71 3.78
CA ASN A 275 -12.37 -2.41 5.08
C ASN A 275 -10.83 -2.26 5.06
N ASN A 276 -10.28 -1.79 3.96
CA ASN A 276 -8.83 -1.64 3.80
C ASN A 276 -8.05 -2.97 3.92
N GLY A 277 -8.69 -4.09 3.61
CA GLY A 277 -8.15 -5.44 3.80
C GLY A 277 -7.26 -5.95 2.66
N SER A 278 -6.97 -5.12 1.64
CA SER A 278 -6.21 -5.56 0.45
C SER A 278 -4.82 -6.08 0.82
N ALA A 279 -4.09 -5.39 1.72
CA ALA A 279 -2.77 -5.83 2.18
C ALA A 279 -2.85 -7.17 2.93
N THR A 280 -3.81 -7.30 3.85
CA THR A 280 -4.03 -8.54 4.61
C THR A 280 -4.32 -9.73 3.68
N LEU A 281 -5.15 -9.54 2.64
CA LEU A 281 -5.41 -10.58 1.64
C LEU A 281 -4.14 -10.92 0.86
N GLY A 282 -3.39 -9.93 0.41
CA GLY A 282 -2.12 -10.13 -0.31
C GLY A 282 -1.10 -10.89 0.53
N ASP A 283 -0.94 -10.53 1.81
CA ASP A 283 -0.04 -11.21 2.74
C ASP A 283 -0.42 -12.68 2.93
N PHE A 284 -1.72 -12.98 3.08
CA PHE A 284 -2.17 -14.37 3.17
C PHE A 284 -1.83 -15.18 1.92
N GLU A 285 -2.07 -14.63 0.74
CA GLU A 285 -1.79 -15.33 -0.52
C GLU A 285 -0.28 -15.54 -0.72
N LEU A 286 0.55 -14.55 -0.42
CA LEU A 286 2.01 -14.68 -0.43
C LEU A 286 2.49 -15.74 0.58
N ALA A 287 1.87 -15.81 1.76
CA ALA A 287 2.20 -16.85 2.74
C ALA A 287 1.79 -18.27 2.29
N LYS A 288 0.69 -18.41 1.54
CA LYS A 288 0.25 -19.70 0.98
C LYS A 288 1.26 -20.28 0.00
N ASP A 289 1.96 -19.43 -0.77
CA ASP A 289 3.00 -19.85 -1.72
C ASP A 289 4.23 -20.47 -1.02
N LEU A 290 4.34 -20.35 0.32
CA LEU A 290 5.39 -20.98 1.13
C LEU A 290 5.00 -22.35 1.73
N LEU A 291 3.76 -22.85 1.51
CA LEU A 291 3.22 -24.09 2.09
C LEU A 291 3.47 -25.31 1.21
#